data_6d4d127dc539d9686640e91d1a166d76
#
_entry.id   6d4d127dc539d9686640e91d1a166d76
#
_cell.length_a   1.000
_cell.length_b   1.000
_cell.length_c   1.000
_cell.angle_alpha   90.00
_cell.angle_beta   90.00
_cell.angle_gamma   90.00
#
_symmetry.space_group_name_H-M   'P 1'
#
loop_
_entity.id
_entity.type
_entity.pdbx_description
1 polymer ?
#
loop_
_entity_poly.entity_id
_entity_poly.type
_entity_poly.pdbx_seq_one_letter_code
_entity_poly.pdbx_strand_id
1 'polypeptide(L)'
;MEIALTASDGYAIGAATFGSGRPLLIMPATGVPQSYYAKFATYLAERGFGVLTFDYRGIGRSKNGDLRKMTARMRDWALLDAAAALRHLPGDVLVVGHSFGGQALGLLPEPERIRGALLVGAQSGYWRNWPPLGRLWMWPTTHIGLDAVTKLFGYFPGSRLGFGEDLPPGVANEWAAWCRNPKYLVGALGVAEAYARVRSPFRAYAISDDAFAPLPAVDALGRLYPNARWETRAVAPRELGVDSIGHFGFFRERFRDSLWREAADWLERQ
;
A
#
# COMPACT_ATOMS: atom_id res chain seq x y z
N MET A 1 -3.81 -5.26 20.28
CA MET A 1 -4.81 -4.42 20.96
C MET A 1 -5.38 -3.41 19.98
N GLU A 2 -6.69 -3.22 19.97
CA GLU A 2 -7.35 -2.23 19.11
C GLU A 2 -7.24 -0.83 19.73
N ILE A 3 -6.95 0.17 18.89
CA ILE A 3 -6.84 1.58 19.28
C ILE A 3 -7.53 2.48 18.24
N ALA A 4 -7.72 3.75 18.58
CA ALA A 4 -8.14 4.79 17.67
C ALA A 4 -7.05 5.87 17.59
N LEU A 5 -6.74 6.31 16.38
CA LEU A 5 -5.86 7.44 16.11
C LEU A 5 -6.70 8.61 15.60
N THR A 6 -6.16 9.82 15.67
CA THR A 6 -6.81 11.00 15.11
C THR A 6 -5.91 11.62 14.06
N ALA A 7 -6.41 11.72 12.84
CA ALA A 7 -5.75 12.44 11.77
C ALA A 7 -5.74 13.96 12.05
N SER A 8 -4.87 14.71 11.38
CA SER A 8 -4.70 16.16 11.63
C SER A 8 -5.94 17.00 11.34
N ASP A 9 -6.87 16.45 10.54
CA ASP A 9 -8.17 17.06 10.24
C ASP A 9 -9.30 16.60 11.18
N GLY A 10 -8.95 15.85 12.26
CA GLY A 10 -9.89 15.36 13.27
C GLY A 10 -10.58 14.03 12.90
N TYR A 11 -10.28 13.43 11.74
CA TYR A 11 -10.88 12.15 11.36
C TYR A 11 -10.37 11.00 12.24
N ALA A 12 -11.29 10.17 12.74
CA ALA A 12 -10.95 9.01 13.55
C ALA A 12 -10.48 7.83 12.67
N ILE A 13 -9.29 7.32 12.96
CA ILE A 13 -8.63 6.22 12.25
C ILE A 13 -8.60 4.98 13.16
N GLY A 14 -9.24 3.90 12.73
CA GLY A 14 -9.16 2.61 13.41
C GLY A 14 -7.79 1.99 13.20
N ALA A 15 -7.15 1.56 14.29
CA ALA A 15 -5.82 0.99 14.26
C ALA A 15 -5.70 -0.19 15.24
N ALA A 16 -4.62 -0.97 15.12
CA ALA A 16 -4.30 -2.05 16.05
C ALA A 16 -2.80 -2.17 16.25
N THR A 17 -2.39 -2.49 17.48
CA THR A 17 -1.00 -2.74 17.87
C THR A 17 -0.79 -4.21 18.17
N PHE A 18 0.41 -4.73 17.81
CA PHE A 18 0.83 -6.11 18.04
C PHE A 18 2.25 -6.08 18.63
N GLY A 19 2.44 -6.75 19.77
CA GLY A 19 3.73 -6.79 20.44
C GLY A 19 4.21 -5.43 20.97
N SER A 20 5.46 -5.44 21.42
CA SER A 20 6.18 -4.24 21.86
C SER A 20 7.65 -4.43 21.43
N GLY A 21 8.28 -3.40 20.91
CA GLY A 21 9.66 -3.50 20.46
C GLY A 21 9.96 -2.51 19.35
N ARG A 22 10.80 -2.89 18.40
CA ARG A 22 11.21 -1.99 17.32
C ARG A 22 10.00 -1.53 16.50
N PRO A 23 9.78 -0.21 16.33
CA PRO A 23 8.58 0.31 15.66
C PRO A 23 8.49 -0.13 14.20
N LEU A 24 7.33 -0.67 13.82
CA LEU A 24 7.02 -1.09 12.47
C LEU A 24 5.59 -0.69 12.11
N LEU A 25 5.42 -0.04 10.96
CA LEU A 25 4.14 0.36 10.41
C LEU A 25 3.77 -0.54 9.22
N ILE A 26 2.60 -1.15 9.24
CA ILE A 26 2.03 -1.80 8.05
C ILE A 26 1.07 -0.82 7.39
N MET A 27 1.36 -0.44 6.14
CA MET A 27 0.53 0.41 5.30
C MET A 27 -0.28 -0.45 4.33
N PRO A 28 -1.62 -0.48 4.44
CA PRO A 28 -2.47 -1.37 3.67
C PRO A 28 -2.53 -1.07 2.18
N ALA A 29 -3.00 -2.06 1.40
CA ALA A 29 -3.41 -1.88 0.02
C ALA A 29 -4.75 -1.14 -0.08
N THR A 30 -5.05 -0.65 -1.27
CA THR A 30 -6.33 0.01 -1.60
C THR A 30 -7.50 -0.94 -1.29
N GLY A 31 -8.44 -0.49 -0.45
CA GLY A 31 -9.64 -1.24 -0.12
C GLY A 31 -9.41 -2.50 0.73
N VAL A 32 -8.25 -2.66 1.34
CA VAL A 32 -7.94 -3.81 2.21
C VAL A 32 -7.92 -3.38 3.67
N PRO A 33 -8.81 -3.95 4.51
CA PRO A 33 -8.84 -3.61 5.93
C PRO A 33 -7.60 -4.14 6.66
N GLN A 34 -7.19 -3.43 7.71
CA GLN A 34 -6.01 -3.76 8.52
C GLN A 34 -6.04 -5.18 9.10
N SER A 35 -7.23 -5.71 9.37
CA SER A 35 -7.41 -7.06 9.91
C SER A 35 -6.82 -8.15 8.99
N TYR A 36 -6.73 -7.87 7.69
CA TYR A 36 -6.09 -8.76 6.73
C TYR A 36 -4.63 -9.05 7.06
N TYR A 37 -3.94 -8.08 7.64
CA TYR A 37 -2.52 -8.17 7.98
C TYR A 37 -2.27 -8.71 9.40
N ALA A 38 -3.32 -8.99 10.19
CA ALA A 38 -3.19 -9.31 11.62
C ALA A 38 -2.26 -10.52 11.89
N LYS A 39 -2.36 -11.60 11.09
CA LYS A 39 -1.50 -12.78 11.25
C LYS A 39 -0.04 -12.46 10.97
N PHE A 40 0.26 -11.67 9.94
CA PHE A 40 1.61 -11.24 9.64
C PHE A 40 2.15 -10.26 10.69
N ALA A 41 1.31 -9.35 11.18
CA ALA A 41 1.66 -8.45 12.27
C ALA A 41 1.97 -9.19 13.57
N THR A 42 1.19 -10.23 13.89
CA THR A 42 1.47 -11.12 15.04
C THR A 42 2.81 -11.85 14.86
N TYR A 43 3.08 -12.38 13.68
CA TYR A 43 4.35 -13.03 13.38
C TYR A 43 5.55 -12.08 13.55
N LEU A 44 5.44 -10.84 13.07
CA LEU A 44 6.49 -9.83 13.26
C LEU A 44 6.64 -9.44 14.73
N ALA A 45 5.54 -9.39 15.49
CA ALA A 45 5.58 -9.13 16.92
C ALA A 45 6.33 -10.24 17.69
N GLU A 46 6.17 -11.51 17.31
CA GLU A 46 6.93 -12.66 17.84
C GLU A 46 8.44 -12.55 17.50
N ARG A 47 8.79 -11.78 16.47
CA ARG A 47 10.17 -11.49 16.05
C ARG A 47 10.73 -10.19 16.68
N GLY A 48 10.04 -9.63 17.69
CA GLY A 48 10.53 -8.47 18.46
C GLY A 48 10.18 -7.10 17.88
N PHE A 49 9.21 -7.02 16.95
CA PHE A 49 8.70 -5.75 16.45
C PHE A 49 7.47 -5.27 17.25
N GLY A 50 7.35 -3.96 17.43
CA GLY A 50 6.13 -3.28 17.86
C GLY A 50 5.36 -2.82 16.62
N VAL A 51 4.39 -3.62 16.18
CA VAL A 51 3.71 -3.42 14.90
C VAL A 51 2.44 -2.60 15.07
N LEU A 52 2.28 -1.56 14.26
CA LEU A 52 1.04 -0.80 14.10
C LEU A 52 0.43 -1.10 12.73
N THR A 53 -0.86 -1.43 12.72
CA THR A 53 -1.70 -1.49 11.51
C THR A 53 -2.83 -0.47 11.64
N PHE A 54 -3.39 -0.01 10.52
CA PHE A 54 -4.50 0.96 10.53
C PHE A 54 -5.37 0.80 9.29
N ASP A 55 -6.60 1.29 9.37
CA ASP A 55 -7.49 1.41 8.21
C ASP A 55 -7.46 2.84 7.66
N TYR A 56 -7.35 2.99 6.34
CA TYR A 56 -7.57 4.29 5.71
C TYR A 56 -9.02 4.76 5.90
N ARG A 57 -9.26 6.07 5.95
CA ARG A 57 -10.63 6.62 6.03
C ARG A 57 -11.54 6.04 4.94
N GLY A 58 -12.72 5.62 5.33
CA GLY A 58 -13.69 4.95 4.47
C GLY A 58 -13.51 3.43 4.35
N ILE A 59 -12.48 2.84 4.97
CA ILE A 59 -12.18 1.40 4.97
C ILE A 59 -12.28 0.85 6.40
N GLY A 60 -12.70 -0.41 6.52
CA GLY A 60 -12.72 -1.16 7.77
C GLY A 60 -13.30 -0.38 8.93
N ARG A 61 -12.54 -0.26 10.02
CA ARG A 61 -12.92 0.45 11.25
C ARG A 61 -12.82 1.98 11.14
N SER A 62 -12.23 2.50 10.07
CA SER A 62 -12.20 3.93 9.73
C SER A 62 -13.36 4.34 8.82
N LYS A 63 -14.33 3.44 8.59
CA LYS A 63 -15.54 3.75 7.82
C LYS A 63 -16.55 4.46 8.72
N ASN A 64 -16.75 5.76 8.46
CA ASN A 64 -17.70 6.57 9.20
C ASN A 64 -18.69 7.25 8.23
N GLY A 65 -19.94 6.82 8.27
CA GLY A 65 -21.02 7.39 7.46
C GLY A 65 -21.10 6.85 6.02
N ASP A 66 -21.80 7.60 5.17
CA ASP A 66 -22.06 7.26 3.77
C ASP A 66 -20.86 7.65 2.89
N LEU A 67 -20.26 6.68 2.21
CA LEU A 67 -19.14 6.89 1.31
C LEU A 67 -19.44 7.89 0.18
N ARG A 68 -20.72 8.00 -0.24
CA ARG A 68 -21.13 8.94 -1.30
C ARG A 68 -20.93 10.40 -0.90
N LYS A 69 -20.95 10.68 0.41
CA LYS A 69 -20.79 12.03 0.98
C LYS A 69 -19.34 12.30 1.39
N MET A 70 -18.47 11.30 1.32
CA MET A 70 -17.09 11.44 1.73
C MET A 70 -16.29 12.21 0.66
N THR A 71 -15.62 13.27 1.06
CA THR A 71 -14.79 14.12 0.18
C THR A 71 -13.34 13.66 0.09
N ALA A 72 -12.99 12.57 0.79
CA ALA A 72 -11.63 12.01 0.83
C ALA A 72 -11.09 11.70 -0.57
N ARG A 73 -9.82 12.01 -0.77
CA ARG A 73 -9.02 11.66 -1.94
C ARG A 73 -7.98 10.62 -1.59
N MET A 74 -7.42 9.93 -2.58
CA MET A 74 -6.41 8.92 -2.33
C MET A 74 -5.14 9.47 -1.67
N ARG A 75 -4.77 10.73 -1.99
CA ARG A 75 -3.66 11.42 -1.33
C ARG A 75 -3.87 11.62 0.18
N ASP A 76 -5.12 11.77 0.63
CA ASP A 76 -5.45 12.00 2.03
C ASP A 76 -5.13 10.75 2.88
N TRP A 77 -5.22 9.56 2.28
CA TRP A 77 -4.80 8.30 2.90
C TRP A 77 -3.32 8.31 3.31
N ALA A 78 -2.46 8.96 2.51
CA ALA A 78 -1.06 9.11 2.85
C ALA A 78 -0.79 10.33 3.75
N LEU A 79 -1.29 11.51 3.31
CA LEU A 79 -0.96 12.80 3.95
C LEU A 79 -1.61 12.97 5.33
N LEU A 80 -2.74 12.32 5.58
CA LEU A 80 -3.51 12.46 6.82
C LEU A 80 -3.51 11.16 7.63
N ASP A 81 -3.95 10.05 7.04
CA ASP A 81 -4.19 8.80 7.79
C ASP A 81 -2.88 8.07 8.10
N ALA A 82 -2.07 7.76 7.09
CA ALA A 82 -0.77 7.12 7.30
C ALA A 82 0.18 8.04 8.07
N ALA A 83 0.09 9.36 7.87
CA ALA A 83 0.83 10.34 8.65
C ALA A 83 0.44 10.31 10.15
N ALA A 84 -0.85 10.12 10.49
CA ALA A 84 -1.29 9.94 11.87
C ALA A 84 -0.72 8.65 12.46
N ALA A 85 -0.74 7.55 11.70
CA ALA A 85 -0.15 6.28 12.12
C ALA A 85 1.37 6.38 12.32
N LEU A 86 2.09 7.06 11.42
CA LEU A 86 3.53 7.29 11.58
C LEU A 86 3.85 8.13 12.82
N ARG A 87 3.10 9.22 13.06
CA ARG A 87 3.29 10.06 14.26
C ARG A 87 3.01 9.35 15.58
N HIS A 88 2.14 8.33 15.59
CA HIS A 88 1.86 7.54 16.78
C HIS A 88 3.06 6.67 17.21
N LEU A 89 3.90 6.25 16.28
CA LEU A 89 5.08 5.45 16.56
C LEU A 89 6.25 6.33 17.00
N PRO A 90 7.03 5.89 18.02
CA PRO A 90 8.19 6.63 18.48
C PRO A 90 9.41 6.47 17.54
N GLY A 91 10.26 7.48 17.46
CA GLY A 91 11.58 7.41 16.81
C GLY A 91 11.56 6.98 15.35
N ASP A 92 12.55 6.19 14.99
CA ASP A 92 12.71 5.62 13.65
C ASP A 92 11.79 4.41 13.44
N VAL A 93 11.25 4.27 12.23
CA VAL A 93 10.20 3.29 11.92
C VAL A 93 10.61 2.45 10.71
N LEU A 94 10.36 1.15 10.79
CA LEU A 94 10.34 0.28 9.61
C LEU A 94 8.94 0.27 8.99
N VAL A 95 8.86 0.09 7.68
CA VAL A 95 7.56 0.06 6.98
C VAL A 95 7.41 -1.22 6.19
N VAL A 96 6.23 -1.82 6.27
CA VAL A 96 5.75 -2.80 5.29
C VAL A 96 4.62 -2.16 4.52
N GLY A 97 4.82 -1.92 3.23
CA GLY A 97 3.83 -1.32 2.34
C GLY A 97 3.26 -2.33 1.36
N HIS A 98 1.96 -2.59 1.39
CA HIS A 98 1.28 -3.41 0.40
C HIS A 98 0.65 -2.53 -0.67
N SER A 99 0.97 -2.79 -1.95
CA SER A 99 0.35 -2.09 -3.08
C SER A 99 0.40 -0.55 -2.90
N PHE A 100 -0.73 0.13 -2.77
CA PHE A 100 -0.80 1.57 -2.49
C PHE A 100 0.04 1.98 -1.26
N GLY A 101 0.05 1.18 -0.20
CA GLY A 101 0.85 1.46 0.99
C GLY A 101 2.34 1.63 0.69
N GLY A 102 2.89 0.87 -0.28
CA GLY A 102 4.28 1.04 -0.73
C GLY A 102 4.47 2.18 -1.73
N GLN A 103 3.41 2.56 -2.45
CA GLN A 103 3.47 3.70 -3.39
C GLN A 103 3.54 5.03 -2.65
N ALA A 104 2.87 5.13 -1.52
CA ALA A 104 2.57 6.38 -0.81
C ALA A 104 3.69 6.90 0.11
N LEU A 105 4.79 6.15 0.28
CA LEU A 105 5.85 6.49 1.26
C LEU A 105 6.46 7.87 1.02
N GLY A 106 6.63 8.30 -0.24
CA GLY A 106 7.13 9.63 -0.56
C GLY A 106 6.16 10.77 -0.26
N LEU A 107 4.90 10.47 0.05
CA LEU A 107 3.91 11.47 0.49
C LEU A 107 3.89 11.65 2.01
N LEU A 108 4.54 10.78 2.77
CA LEU A 108 4.60 10.93 4.23
C LEU A 108 5.36 12.20 4.62
N PRO A 109 4.91 12.95 5.64
CA PRO A 109 5.51 14.23 6.02
C PRO A 109 6.94 14.09 6.57
N GLU A 110 7.27 12.95 7.15
CA GLU A 110 8.56 12.67 7.83
C GLU A 110 9.23 11.40 7.24
N PRO A 111 9.57 11.39 5.92
CA PRO A 111 10.11 10.19 5.29
C PRO A 111 11.51 9.81 5.81
N GLU A 112 12.23 10.75 6.43
CA GLU A 112 13.53 10.53 7.07
C GLU A 112 13.46 9.61 8.29
N ARG A 113 12.31 9.46 8.91
CA ARG A 113 12.07 8.48 10.00
C ARG A 113 11.99 7.04 9.50
N ILE A 114 11.82 6.83 8.18
CA ILE A 114 11.75 5.48 7.60
C ILE A 114 13.16 4.93 7.45
N ARG A 115 13.52 3.93 8.26
CA ARG A 115 14.85 3.28 8.22
C ARG A 115 14.97 2.19 7.18
N GLY A 116 13.86 1.60 6.80
CA GLY A 116 13.77 0.61 5.74
C GLY A 116 12.32 0.33 5.38
N ALA A 117 12.06 0.02 4.12
CA ALA A 117 10.72 -0.33 3.67
C ALA A 117 10.71 -1.63 2.87
N LEU A 118 9.86 -2.56 3.31
CA LEU A 118 9.56 -3.78 2.60
C LEU A 118 8.24 -3.60 1.85
N LEU A 119 8.30 -3.69 0.53
CA LEU A 119 7.16 -3.43 -0.34
C LEU A 119 6.66 -4.73 -0.95
N VAL A 120 5.37 -4.97 -0.93
CA VAL A 120 4.75 -6.17 -1.50
C VAL A 120 3.74 -5.75 -2.56
N GLY A 121 3.96 -6.16 -3.81
CA GLY A 121 3.06 -5.82 -4.91
C GLY A 121 2.86 -4.31 -5.11
N ALA A 122 3.80 -3.49 -4.63
CA ALA A 122 3.76 -2.04 -4.82
C ALA A 122 4.30 -1.68 -6.20
N GLN A 123 3.57 -0.87 -6.96
CA GLN A 123 3.86 -0.60 -8.35
C GLN A 123 3.51 0.84 -8.76
N SER A 124 4.09 1.32 -9.85
CA SER A 124 3.60 2.51 -10.54
C SER A 124 2.35 2.14 -11.33
N GLY A 125 1.21 2.72 -10.97
CA GLY A 125 -0.09 2.43 -11.60
C GLY A 125 -0.25 2.96 -13.03
N TYR A 126 0.76 3.60 -13.62
CA TYR A 126 0.66 4.09 -15.00
C TYR A 126 0.38 2.95 -15.96
N TRP A 127 -0.75 2.99 -16.66
CA TRP A 127 -1.30 1.89 -17.44
C TRP A 127 -0.34 1.28 -18.48
N ARG A 128 0.63 2.05 -19.00
CA ARG A 128 1.62 1.54 -19.97
C ARG A 128 2.71 0.69 -19.34
N ASN A 129 2.81 0.62 -18.03
CA ASN A 129 3.75 -0.26 -17.33
C ASN A 129 3.32 -1.74 -17.37
N TRP A 130 2.08 -2.02 -17.78
CA TRP A 130 1.61 -3.39 -17.98
C TRP A 130 2.10 -3.98 -19.31
N PRO A 131 2.30 -5.32 -19.39
CA PRO A 131 2.53 -6.01 -20.64
C PRO A 131 1.37 -5.75 -21.64
N PRO A 132 1.57 -5.97 -22.95
CA PRO A 132 0.55 -5.65 -23.98
C PRO A 132 -0.86 -6.13 -23.65
N LEU A 133 -1.02 -7.41 -23.25
CA LEU A 133 -2.33 -7.95 -22.84
C LEU A 133 -2.90 -7.26 -21.60
N GLY A 134 -2.05 -6.90 -20.63
CA GLY A 134 -2.46 -6.16 -19.44
C GLY A 134 -2.97 -4.75 -19.77
N ARG A 135 -2.42 -4.10 -20.78
CA ARG A 135 -2.87 -2.77 -21.23
C ARG A 135 -4.30 -2.79 -21.77
N LEU A 136 -4.75 -3.92 -22.33
CA LEU A 136 -6.11 -4.05 -22.87
C LEU A 136 -7.19 -3.90 -21.79
N TRP A 137 -6.90 -4.26 -20.54
CA TRP A 137 -7.83 -4.05 -19.44
C TRP A 137 -7.48 -2.81 -18.60
N MET A 138 -6.19 -2.48 -18.42
CA MET A 138 -5.77 -1.31 -17.63
C MET A 138 -6.24 0.01 -18.27
N TRP A 139 -6.12 0.13 -19.60
CA TRP A 139 -6.54 1.35 -20.28
C TRP A 139 -8.03 1.65 -20.09
N PRO A 140 -8.98 0.76 -20.45
CA PRO A 140 -10.40 1.06 -20.26
C PRO A 140 -10.78 1.21 -18.78
N THR A 141 -10.16 0.44 -17.87
CA THR A 141 -10.41 0.57 -16.44
C THR A 141 -10.06 1.95 -15.92
N THR A 142 -8.88 2.48 -16.28
CA THR A 142 -8.37 3.73 -15.72
C THR A 142 -8.84 4.99 -16.47
N HIS A 143 -9.28 4.87 -17.74
CA HIS A 143 -9.74 6.01 -18.53
C HIS A 143 -11.26 6.18 -18.53
N ILE A 144 -12.00 5.09 -18.30
CA ILE A 144 -13.46 5.08 -18.41
C ILE A 144 -14.09 4.42 -17.17
N GLY A 145 -13.68 3.18 -16.86
CA GLY A 145 -14.40 2.32 -15.93
C GLY A 145 -14.49 2.87 -14.52
N LEU A 146 -13.37 3.28 -13.92
CA LEU A 146 -13.36 3.82 -12.56
C LEU A 146 -14.23 5.07 -12.43
N ASP A 147 -14.08 6.02 -13.36
CA ASP A 147 -14.85 7.28 -13.33
C ASP A 147 -16.34 7.03 -13.59
N ALA A 148 -16.69 6.18 -14.58
CA ALA A 148 -18.08 5.89 -14.95
C ALA A 148 -18.81 5.11 -13.85
N VAL A 149 -18.19 4.06 -13.30
CA VAL A 149 -18.77 3.25 -12.22
C VAL A 149 -18.96 4.10 -10.96
N THR A 150 -17.94 4.88 -10.60
CA THR A 150 -18.02 5.79 -9.44
C THR A 150 -19.14 6.81 -9.61
N LYS A 151 -19.29 7.40 -10.81
CA LYS A 151 -20.36 8.34 -11.10
C LYS A 151 -21.75 7.68 -11.02
N LEU A 152 -21.89 6.45 -11.51
CA LEU A 152 -23.17 5.72 -11.52
C LEU A 152 -23.65 5.38 -10.09
N PHE A 153 -22.74 4.91 -9.22
CA PHE A 153 -23.09 4.48 -7.86
C PHE A 153 -22.90 5.57 -6.80
N GLY A 154 -22.22 6.66 -7.12
CA GLY A 154 -21.81 7.70 -6.17
C GLY A 154 -20.60 7.31 -5.30
N TYR A 155 -20.05 6.11 -5.48
CA TYR A 155 -18.85 5.55 -4.87
C TYR A 155 -18.34 4.40 -5.75
N PHE A 156 -17.12 3.91 -5.53
CA PHE A 156 -16.64 2.74 -6.27
C PHE A 156 -16.99 1.46 -5.51
N PRO A 157 -17.85 0.57 -6.05
CA PRO A 157 -18.35 -0.62 -5.37
C PRO A 157 -17.32 -1.78 -5.44
N GLY A 158 -16.15 -1.60 -4.81
CA GLY A 158 -15.05 -2.54 -4.84
C GLY A 158 -15.42 -3.94 -4.35
N SER A 159 -16.25 -4.02 -3.30
CA SER A 159 -16.71 -5.28 -2.73
C SER A 159 -17.50 -6.15 -3.73
N ARG A 160 -18.26 -5.53 -4.62
CA ARG A 160 -19.03 -6.23 -5.68
C ARG A 160 -18.17 -6.64 -6.87
N LEU A 161 -17.05 -5.96 -7.07
CA LEU A 161 -16.16 -6.16 -8.22
C LEU A 161 -14.92 -6.98 -7.88
N GLY A 162 -14.77 -7.45 -6.63
CA GLY A 162 -13.61 -8.22 -6.20
C GLY A 162 -12.33 -7.41 -5.99
N PHE A 163 -12.45 -6.09 -5.80
CA PHE A 163 -11.32 -5.15 -5.57
C PHE A 163 -11.14 -4.74 -4.10
N GLY A 164 -11.58 -5.58 -3.17
CA GLY A 164 -11.57 -5.26 -1.74
C GLY A 164 -12.84 -4.54 -1.30
N GLU A 165 -12.75 -3.63 -0.33
CA GLU A 165 -13.91 -2.84 0.14
C GLU A 165 -14.29 -1.73 -0.84
N ASP A 166 -15.48 -1.17 -0.64
CA ASP A 166 -15.98 -0.03 -1.41
C ASP A 166 -15.14 1.22 -1.13
N LEU A 167 -14.90 2.05 -2.15
CA LEU A 167 -14.04 3.22 -2.03
C LEU A 167 -14.84 4.52 -2.12
N PRO A 168 -14.45 5.57 -1.36
CA PRO A 168 -14.98 6.92 -1.56
C PRO A 168 -14.77 7.39 -3.01
N PRO A 169 -15.68 8.19 -3.58
CA PRO A 169 -15.61 8.59 -4.98
C PRO A 169 -14.32 9.34 -5.33
N GLY A 170 -13.87 10.23 -4.44
CA GLY A 170 -12.64 11.00 -4.66
C GLY A 170 -11.38 10.12 -4.66
N VAL A 171 -11.37 9.02 -3.90
CA VAL A 171 -10.26 8.04 -3.88
C VAL A 171 -10.15 7.34 -5.23
N ALA A 172 -11.25 6.76 -5.73
CA ALA A 172 -11.25 6.03 -6.99
C ALA A 172 -10.91 6.93 -8.19
N ASN A 173 -11.50 8.13 -8.26
CA ASN A 173 -11.28 9.08 -9.35
C ASN A 173 -9.85 9.63 -9.35
N GLU A 174 -9.28 9.93 -8.18
CA GLU A 174 -7.90 10.40 -8.10
C GLU A 174 -6.91 9.31 -8.50
N TRP A 175 -7.14 8.07 -8.06
CA TRP A 175 -6.31 6.93 -8.49
C TRP A 175 -6.37 6.75 -10.01
N ALA A 176 -7.56 6.79 -10.61
CA ALA A 176 -7.72 6.75 -12.08
C ALA A 176 -6.91 7.86 -12.77
N ALA A 177 -6.95 9.09 -12.25
CA ALA A 177 -6.17 10.21 -12.78
C ALA A 177 -4.65 9.95 -12.71
N TRP A 178 -4.16 9.40 -11.61
CA TRP A 178 -2.74 9.03 -11.48
C TRP A 178 -2.33 7.95 -12.49
N CYS A 179 -3.17 6.95 -12.71
CA CYS A 179 -2.90 5.87 -13.66
C CYS A 179 -2.78 6.35 -15.11
N ARG A 180 -3.31 7.51 -15.44
CA ARG A 180 -3.18 8.16 -16.76
C ARG A 180 -1.89 8.98 -16.92
N ASN A 181 -1.21 9.33 -15.81
CA ASN A 181 0.00 10.14 -15.83
C ASN A 181 1.27 9.28 -16.01
N PRO A 182 2.18 9.58 -16.96
CA PRO A 182 3.42 8.82 -17.17
C PRO A 182 4.33 8.71 -15.93
N LYS A 183 4.32 9.71 -15.07
CA LYS A 183 5.03 9.71 -13.79
C LYS A 183 4.13 9.33 -12.61
N TYR A 184 2.97 8.70 -12.91
CA TYR A 184 1.98 8.25 -11.94
C TYR A 184 1.62 9.36 -10.94
N LEU A 185 1.43 9.01 -9.67
CA LEU A 185 1.08 9.96 -8.62
C LEU A 185 2.13 11.08 -8.44
N VAL A 186 3.41 10.80 -8.65
CA VAL A 186 4.49 11.79 -8.51
C VAL A 186 4.32 12.94 -9.51
N GLY A 187 4.02 12.62 -10.77
CA GLY A 187 3.74 13.61 -11.79
C GLY A 187 2.37 14.26 -11.65
N ALA A 188 1.35 13.48 -11.28
CA ALA A 188 -0.01 14.00 -11.11
C ALA A 188 -0.13 15.01 -9.95
N LEU A 189 0.66 14.84 -8.89
CA LEU A 189 0.68 15.70 -7.72
C LEU A 189 1.81 16.74 -7.71
N GLY A 190 2.79 16.63 -8.61
CA GLY A 190 3.96 17.51 -8.62
C GLY A 190 4.90 17.31 -7.43
N VAL A 191 5.01 16.09 -6.88
CA VAL A 191 5.72 15.80 -5.60
C VAL A 191 7.07 15.11 -5.78
N ALA A 192 7.76 15.37 -6.86
CA ALA A 192 9.06 14.74 -7.15
C ALA A 192 10.11 14.98 -6.04
N GLU A 193 10.15 16.18 -5.47
CA GLU A 193 11.07 16.54 -4.39
C GLU A 193 10.77 15.75 -3.11
N ALA A 194 9.49 15.51 -2.78
CA ALA A 194 9.11 14.72 -1.63
C ALA A 194 9.59 13.26 -1.76
N TYR A 195 9.44 12.66 -2.96
CA TYR A 195 9.97 11.32 -3.25
C TYR A 195 11.51 11.27 -3.22
N ALA A 196 12.18 12.34 -3.63
CA ALA A 196 13.65 12.44 -3.55
C ALA A 196 14.18 12.56 -2.10
N ARG A 197 13.36 12.91 -1.12
CA ARG A 197 13.73 12.92 0.30
C ARG A 197 13.89 11.51 0.87
N VAL A 198 13.23 10.51 0.29
CA VAL A 198 13.31 9.11 0.74
C VAL A 198 14.67 8.53 0.36
N ARG A 199 15.46 8.10 1.36
CA ARG A 199 16.84 7.61 1.19
C ARG A 199 17.08 6.21 1.76
N SER A 200 16.07 5.66 2.41
CA SER A 200 16.15 4.36 3.08
C SER A 200 16.29 3.20 2.09
N PRO A 201 16.77 2.04 2.55
CA PRO A 201 16.77 0.82 1.77
C PRO A 201 15.35 0.31 1.56
N PHE A 202 15.05 -0.09 0.32
CA PHE A 202 13.78 -0.67 -0.08
C PHE A 202 13.99 -2.08 -0.64
N ARG A 203 13.22 -3.05 -0.15
CA ARG A 203 13.07 -4.34 -0.79
C ARG A 203 11.65 -4.48 -1.31
N ALA A 204 11.50 -4.58 -2.64
CA ALA A 204 10.22 -4.73 -3.31
C ALA A 204 10.02 -6.16 -3.80
N TYR A 205 9.01 -6.85 -3.25
CA TYR A 205 8.57 -8.15 -3.74
C TYR A 205 7.68 -7.98 -4.96
N ALA A 206 8.15 -8.49 -6.11
CA ALA A 206 7.39 -8.61 -7.35
C ALA A 206 6.99 -10.08 -7.52
N ILE A 207 5.71 -10.38 -7.43
CA ILE A 207 5.18 -11.74 -7.58
C ILE A 207 4.86 -11.99 -9.05
N SER A 208 5.39 -13.06 -9.63
CA SER A 208 5.32 -13.27 -11.10
C SER A 208 3.91 -13.53 -11.63
N ASP A 209 2.98 -14.01 -10.80
CA ASP A 209 1.57 -14.23 -11.12
C ASP A 209 0.66 -13.10 -10.59
N ASP A 210 1.22 -11.96 -10.22
CA ASP A 210 0.47 -10.77 -9.80
C ASP A 210 0.10 -9.91 -11.00
N ALA A 211 -1.17 -10.02 -11.44
CA ALA A 211 -1.68 -9.21 -12.55
C ALA A 211 -1.82 -7.72 -12.21
N PHE A 212 -1.93 -7.36 -10.89
CA PHE A 212 -2.05 -5.98 -10.44
C PHE A 212 -0.71 -5.28 -10.25
N ALA A 213 0.39 -6.02 -10.10
CA ALA A 213 1.72 -5.47 -9.93
C ALA A 213 2.77 -6.24 -10.75
N PRO A 214 2.69 -6.22 -12.08
CA PRO A 214 3.69 -6.89 -12.92
C PRO A 214 5.08 -6.26 -12.72
N LEU A 215 6.13 -7.06 -12.84
CA LEU A 215 7.50 -6.64 -12.61
C LEU A 215 7.88 -5.29 -13.25
N PRO A 216 7.53 -5.00 -14.53
CA PRO A 216 7.84 -3.69 -15.11
C PRO A 216 7.18 -2.50 -14.38
N ALA A 217 6.02 -2.71 -13.75
CA ALA A 217 5.33 -1.68 -12.99
C ALA A 217 5.96 -1.50 -11.59
N VAL A 218 6.45 -2.59 -10.96
CA VAL A 218 7.23 -2.54 -9.71
C VAL A 218 8.53 -1.78 -9.93
N ASP A 219 9.29 -2.09 -10.98
CA ASP A 219 10.53 -1.38 -11.33
C ASP A 219 10.27 0.07 -11.71
N ALA A 220 9.11 0.36 -12.34
CA ALA A 220 8.72 1.74 -12.63
C ALA A 220 8.45 2.54 -11.35
N LEU A 221 7.94 1.92 -10.29
CA LEU A 221 7.83 2.59 -8.99
C LEU A 221 9.20 2.90 -8.40
N GLY A 222 10.15 1.97 -8.48
CA GLY A 222 11.53 2.19 -7.99
C GLY A 222 12.18 3.43 -8.60
N ARG A 223 11.95 3.67 -9.90
CA ARG A 223 12.44 4.87 -10.57
C ARG A 223 11.85 6.20 -10.08
N LEU A 224 10.72 6.15 -9.36
CA LEU A 224 10.13 7.33 -8.73
C LEU A 224 10.79 7.70 -7.39
N TYR A 225 11.60 6.80 -6.82
CA TYR A 225 12.38 6.99 -5.58
C TYR A 225 13.89 7.14 -5.90
N PRO A 226 14.33 8.25 -6.48
CA PRO A 226 15.67 8.37 -7.08
C PRO A 226 16.82 8.21 -6.09
N ASN A 227 16.59 8.44 -4.81
CA ASN A 227 17.62 8.39 -3.77
C ASN A 227 17.47 7.20 -2.82
N ALA A 228 16.40 6.38 -2.95
CA ALA A 228 16.24 5.16 -2.20
C ALA A 228 17.14 4.03 -2.74
N ARG A 229 17.65 3.20 -1.86
CA ARG A 229 18.40 2.00 -2.26
C ARG A 229 17.39 0.89 -2.59
N TRP A 230 16.96 0.83 -3.85
CA TRP A 230 15.92 -0.08 -4.31
C TRP A 230 16.46 -1.44 -4.70
N GLU A 231 15.90 -2.49 -4.13
CA GLU A 231 16.15 -3.89 -4.47
C GLU A 231 14.83 -4.56 -4.86
N THR A 232 14.75 -5.15 -6.05
CA THR A 232 13.59 -5.95 -6.46
C THR A 232 13.85 -7.44 -6.22
N ARG A 233 13.01 -8.08 -5.42
CA ARG A 233 12.95 -9.53 -5.22
C ARG A 233 11.79 -10.10 -6.03
N ALA A 234 12.09 -10.61 -7.22
CA ALA A 234 11.10 -11.35 -8.00
C ALA A 234 10.86 -12.73 -7.40
N VAL A 235 9.60 -13.13 -7.25
CA VAL A 235 9.20 -14.42 -6.68
C VAL A 235 8.21 -15.10 -7.64
N ALA A 236 8.51 -16.35 -8.01
CA ALA A 236 7.58 -17.19 -8.75
C ALA A 236 6.92 -18.22 -7.82
N PRO A 237 5.61 -18.53 -7.97
CA PRO A 237 4.93 -19.56 -7.17
C PRO A 237 5.67 -20.89 -7.12
N ARG A 238 6.25 -21.31 -8.23
CA ARG A 238 7.03 -22.55 -8.35
C ARG A 238 8.26 -22.62 -7.42
N GLU A 239 8.86 -21.47 -7.09
CA GLU A 239 10.01 -21.42 -6.14
C GLU A 239 9.59 -21.86 -4.74
N LEU A 240 8.30 -21.73 -4.42
CA LEU A 240 7.72 -22.08 -3.12
C LEU A 240 6.87 -23.35 -3.17
N GLY A 241 6.86 -24.07 -4.31
CA GLY A 241 6.08 -25.29 -4.48
C GLY A 241 4.56 -25.08 -4.43
N VAL A 242 4.07 -23.91 -4.86
CA VAL A 242 2.63 -23.59 -4.89
C VAL A 242 2.18 -23.19 -6.29
N ASP A 243 0.87 -23.36 -6.56
CA ASP A 243 0.27 -23.01 -7.86
C ASP A 243 0.12 -21.51 -8.05
N SER A 244 -0.15 -20.77 -6.97
CA SER A 244 -0.34 -19.32 -7.05
C SER A 244 0.00 -18.59 -5.76
N ILE A 245 0.41 -17.34 -5.89
CA ILE A 245 0.57 -16.36 -4.80
C ILE A 245 -0.38 -15.17 -5.07
N GLY A 246 -0.23 -14.52 -6.23
CA GLY A 246 -1.00 -13.35 -6.64
C GLY A 246 -0.80 -12.13 -5.75
N HIS A 247 -1.60 -11.09 -5.99
CA HIS A 247 -1.45 -9.78 -5.34
C HIS A 247 -1.56 -9.82 -3.80
N PHE A 248 -2.45 -10.66 -3.29
CA PHE A 248 -2.76 -10.72 -1.87
C PHE A 248 -2.09 -11.88 -1.13
N GLY A 249 -1.59 -12.88 -1.85
CA GLY A 249 -1.16 -14.15 -1.25
C GLY A 249 -0.01 -14.06 -0.27
N PHE A 250 0.92 -13.10 -0.45
CA PHE A 250 2.07 -12.91 0.43
C PHE A 250 1.71 -12.94 1.92
N PHE A 251 0.61 -12.31 2.31
CA PHE A 251 0.16 -12.19 3.71
C PHE A 251 -0.62 -13.39 4.24
N ARG A 252 -0.74 -14.48 3.46
CA ARG A 252 -1.38 -15.71 3.91
C ARG A 252 -0.42 -16.54 4.75
N GLU A 253 -0.91 -17.12 5.84
CA GLU A 253 -0.15 -17.88 6.84
C GLU A 253 0.66 -19.04 6.26
N ARG A 254 0.23 -19.62 5.14
CA ARG A 254 0.97 -20.69 4.44
C ARG A 254 2.39 -20.27 4.00
N PHE A 255 2.67 -18.97 3.96
CA PHE A 255 3.99 -18.44 3.61
C PHE A 255 4.83 -18.02 4.82
N ARG A 256 4.40 -18.42 6.05
CA ARG A 256 5.10 -18.11 7.31
C ARG A 256 6.57 -18.54 7.30
N ASP A 257 6.82 -19.77 6.89
CA ASP A 257 8.16 -20.36 6.93
C ASP A 257 9.00 -20.07 5.67
N SER A 258 8.48 -19.28 4.74
CA SER A 258 9.15 -18.87 3.50
C SER A 258 9.20 -17.34 3.39
N LEU A 259 8.24 -16.72 2.73
CA LEU A 259 8.23 -15.27 2.46
C LEU A 259 8.24 -14.43 3.73
N TRP A 260 7.50 -14.83 4.77
CA TRP A 260 7.46 -14.05 6.01
C TRP A 260 8.80 -14.10 6.74
N ARG A 261 9.44 -15.30 6.77
CA ARG A 261 10.77 -15.44 7.36
C ARG A 261 11.79 -14.59 6.60
N GLU A 262 11.82 -14.69 5.26
CA GLU A 262 12.73 -13.89 4.43
C GLU A 262 12.51 -12.38 4.65
N ALA A 263 11.25 -11.96 4.76
CA ALA A 263 10.86 -10.57 5.03
C ALA A 263 11.31 -10.08 6.40
N ALA A 264 11.06 -10.87 7.45
CA ALA A 264 11.46 -10.53 8.82
C ALA A 264 12.97 -10.47 8.96
N ASP A 265 13.72 -11.46 8.41
CA ASP A 265 15.18 -11.50 8.41
C ASP A 265 15.77 -10.24 7.71
N TRP A 266 15.11 -9.74 6.66
CA TRP A 266 15.54 -8.50 6.01
C TRP A 266 15.26 -7.28 6.88
N LEU A 267 14.06 -7.18 7.47
CA LEU A 267 13.65 -6.07 8.35
C LEU A 267 14.54 -5.97 9.59
N GLU A 268 14.95 -7.09 10.18
CA GLU A 268 15.84 -7.14 11.35
C GLU A 268 17.21 -6.52 11.07
N ARG A 269 17.70 -6.60 9.85
CA ARG A 269 19.00 -6.06 9.43
C ARG A 269 18.99 -4.56 9.12
N GLN A 270 17.85 -3.91 9.07
CA GLN A 270 17.76 -2.47 8.83
C GLN A 270 17.82 -1.71 10.15
#